data_d574238d1ab1c579f78419af67936a04
#
_entry.id   d574238d1ab1c579f78419af67936a04
#
_cell.length_a   1.000
_cell.length_b   1.000
_cell.length_c   1.000
_cell.angle_alpha   90.00
_cell.angle_beta   90.00
_cell.angle_gamma   90.00
#
_symmetry.space_group_name_H-M   'P 1'
#
loop_
_entity.id
_entity.type
_entity.pdbx_description
1 polymer ?
#
loop_
_entity_poly.entity_id
_entity_poly.type
_entity_poly.pdbx_seq_one_letter_code
_entity_poly.pdbx_strand_id
1 'polypeptide(L)'
;ILEQYNLIQELDCYIWESLCFHLHQWNEKGYPPIPVSVNASRISIGSLDVAAILESLVKKYQLSPSQLEVEITESVYAEHPDSIKNTIDRLHQAGFVVLMDDFGSGYSSLSFLADTNVDVIKLDMRFLNCDTPKSNYILSSVIRISYWLNLRIIAEGVENQKQADTLLKIGCFYAQGFLFCKPIPSCEYEKLLPGNYLDVTDMGAQKGNLNGLVSTLDLFSQNMINEQVTELLLGAVVVFCLKGSSLSILNVNKAFCALFRIQDVPCPGDDLLSILKLRHPDVFVSVCRRTARLNPSGGRTTYIQSGKNPHLYKAELYCLSVKPDS
;
A
#
# COMPACT_ATOMS: atom_id res chain seq x y z
N ILE A 1 17.41 12.90 -27.86
CA ILE A 1 17.94 12.36 -29.12
C ILE A 1 16.89 11.47 -29.79
N LEU A 2 16.40 10.39 -29.17
CA LEU A 2 15.44 9.47 -29.79
C LEU A 2 14.10 10.12 -30.13
N GLU A 3 13.60 11.04 -29.29
CA GLU A 3 12.41 11.85 -29.59
C GLU A 3 12.59 12.71 -30.85
N GLN A 4 13.75 13.29 -31.03
CA GLN A 4 14.07 14.13 -32.20
C GLN A 4 14.06 13.36 -33.53
N TYR A 5 14.29 12.04 -33.46
CA TYR A 5 14.33 11.16 -34.63
C TYR A 5 13.05 10.27 -34.77
N ASN A 6 12.03 10.49 -33.91
CA ASN A 6 10.81 9.68 -33.86
C ASN A 6 11.06 8.16 -33.68
N LEU A 7 12.13 7.78 -33.01
CA LEU A 7 12.53 6.38 -32.80
C LEU A 7 12.01 5.77 -31.48
N ILE A 8 11.26 6.54 -30.68
CA ILE A 8 10.79 6.10 -29.36
C ILE A 8 9.82 4.93 -29.48
N GLN A 9 8.91 4.97 -30.44
CA GLN A 9 7.93 3.89 -30.66
C GLN A 9 8.63 2.56 -31.02
N GLU A 10 9.64 2.65 -31.91
CA GLU A 10 10.41 1.48 -32.30
C GLU A 10 11.21 0.91 -31.12
N LEU A 11 11.74 1.80 -30.28
CA LEU A 11 12.43 1.40 -29.05
C LEU A 11 11.49 0.75 -28.06
N ASP A 12 10.32 1.32 -27.81
CA ASP A 12 9.32 0.74 -26.89
C ASP A 12 8.91 -0.67 -27.38
N CYS A 13 8.56 -0.81 -28.65
CA CYS A 13 8.23 -2.10 -29.24
C CYS A 13 9.38 -3.13 -29.13
N TYR A 14 10.60 -2.69 -29.36
CA TYR A 14 11.79 -3.53 -29.22
C TYR A 14 11.99 -3.99 -27.76
N ILE A 15 11.85 -3.07 -26.80
CA ILE A 15 11.98 -3.39 -25.36
C ILE A 15 10.88 -4.37 -24.94
N TRP A 16 9.63 -4.12 -25.32
CA TRP A 16 8.51 -5.01 -25.00
C TRP A 16 8.71 -6.42 -25.55
N GLU A 17 9.12 -6.53 -26.81
CA GLU A 17 9.38 -7.82 -27.44
C GLU A 17 10.58 -8.54 -26.81
N SER A 18 11.68 -7.81 -26.57
CA SER A 18 12.88 -8.36 -25.93
C SER A 18 12.57 -8.90 -24.53
N LEU A 19 11.76 -8.18 -23.74
CA LEU A 19 11.35 -8.65 -22.43
C LEU A 19 10.47 -9.91 -22.51
N CYS A 20 9.47 -9.92 -23.38
CA CYS A 20 8.63 -11.10 -23.59
C CYS A 20 9.46 -12.32 -23.99
N PHE A 21 10.49 -12.14 -24.83
CA PHE A 21 11.42 -13.20 -25.18
C PHE A 21 12.19 -13.77 -23.98
N HIS A 22 12.71 -12.88 -23.11
CA HIS A 22 13.42 -13.30 -21.89
C HIS A 22 12.49 -14.01 -20.90
N LEU A 23 11.28 -13.48 -20.66
CA LEU A 23 10.28 -14.11 -19.79
C LEU A 23 9.91 -15.51 -20.28
N HIS A 24 9.73 -15.69 -21.59
CA HIS A 24 9.48 -17.01 -22.19
C HIS A 24 10.64 -17.96 -21.91
N GLN A 25 11.89 -17.54 -22.16
CA GLN A 25 13.07 -18.37 -21.88
C GLN A 25 13.17 -18.76 -20.38
N TRP A 26 12.84 -17.83 -19.47
CA TRP A 26 12.87 -18.10 -18.04
C TRP A 26 11.78 -19.10 -17.64
N ASN A 27 10.58 -18.99 -18.20
CA ASN A 27 9.51 -19.96 -17.98
C ASN A 27 9.91 -21.36 -18.49
N GLU A 28 10.55 -21.45 -19.67
CA GLU A 28 11.04 -22.72 -20.21
C GLU A 28 12.15 -23.37 -19.36
N LYS A 29 12.99 -22.55 -18.72
CA LYS A 29 13.99 -23.01 -17.75
C LYS A 29 13.39 -23.43 -16.40
N GLY A 30 12.08 -23.25 -16.21
CA GLY A 30 11.37 -23.63 -14.99
C GLY A 30 11.55 -22.64 -13.83
N TYR A 31 11.98 -21.40 -14.12
CA TYR A 31 12.01 -20.37 -13.11
C TYR A 31 10.58 -19.94 -12.72
N PRO A 32 10.35 -19.53 -11.47
CA PRO A 32 9.03 -19.05 -11.05
C PRO A 32 8.62 -17.84 -11.89
N PRO A 33 7.34 -17.75 -12.32
CA PRO A 33 6.86 -16.61 -13.09
C PRO A 33 6.91 -15.35 -12.23
N ILE A 34 7.71 -14.38 -12.65
CA ILE A 34 7.83 -13.07 -12.01
C ILE A 34 7.17 -12.01 -12.87
N PRO A 35 6.43 -11.06 -12.27
CA PRO A 35 5.97 -9.88 -12.99
C PRO A 35 7.14 -8.92 -13.25
N VAL A 36 7.21 -8.39 -14.47
CA VAL A 36 8.20 -7.39 -14.86
C VAL A 36 7.50 -6.23 -15.55
N SER A 37 7.85 -5.01 -15.16
CA SER A 37 7.25 -3.80 -15.71
C SER A 37 8.00 -3.28 -16.93
N VAL A 38 7.23 -2.68 -17.84
CA VAL A 38 7.73 -1.96 -19.01
C VAL A 38 7.12 -0.57 -19.10
N ASN A 39 7.93 0.40 -19.47
CA ASN A 39 7.47 1.73 -19.76
C ASN A 39 6.68 1.77 -21.07
N ALA A 40 5.56 2.51 -21.07
CA ALA A 40 4.85 2.93 -22.26
C ALA A 40 5.01 4.45 -22.40
N SER A 41 5.80 4.87 -23.40
CA SER A 41 6.06 6.29 -23.62
C SER A 41 4.79 7.05 -24.04
N ARG A 42 4.77 8.36 -23.76
CA ARG A 42 3.69 9.25 -24.21
C ARG A 42 3.42 9.13 -25.71
N ILE A 43 4.48 9.06 -26.51
CA ILE A 43 4.37 8.97 -27.96
C ILE A 43 3.74 7.66 -28.38
N SER A 44 4.15 6.55 -27.76
CA SER A 44 3.57 5.24 -28.05
C SER A 44 2.09 5.15 -27.65
N ILE A 45 1.73 5.65 -26.48
CA ILE A 45 0.33 5.65 -26.04
C ILE A 45 -0.56 6.52 -26.95
N GLY A 46 -0.05 7.66 -27.42
CA GLY A 46 -0.82 8.56 -28.28
C GLY A 46 -0.99 8.10 -29.73
N SER A 47 -0.18 7.14 -30.20
CA SER A 47 -0.11 6.80 -31.64
C SER A 47 -0.19 5.31 -31.95
N LEU A 48 0.02 4.43 -30.96
CA LEU A 48 -0.04 2.99 -31.11
C LEU A 48 -1.21 2.41 -30.30
N ASP A 49 -1.70 1.28 -30.76
CA ASP A 49 -2.57 0.44 -29.96
C ASP A 49 -1.73 -0.44 -29.02
N VAL A 50 -1.28 0.16 -27.92
CA VAL A 50 -0.38 -0.49 -26.95
C VAL A 50 -0.96 -1.80 -26.43
N ALA A 51 -2.26 -1.81 -26.10
CA ALA A 51 -2.93 -3.00 -25.59
C ALA A 51 -2.90 -4.15 -26.61
N ALA A 52 -3.22 -3.89 -27.86
CA ALA A 52 -3.21 -4.90 -28.93
C ALA A 52 -1.79 -5.41 -29.22
N ILE A 53 -0.79 -4.53 -29.19
CA ILE A 53 0.62 -4.93 -29.40
C ILE A 53 1.07 -5.86 -28.28
N LEU A 54 0.88 -5.47 -27.00
CA LEU A 54 1.28 -6.28 -25.87
C LEU A 54 0.51 -7.60 -25.82
N GLU A 55 -0.80 -7.60 -26.12
CA GLU A 55 -1.58 -8.83 -26.22
C GLU A 55 -1.02 -9.78 -27.30
N SER A 56 -0.61 -9.25 -28.45
CA SER A 56 0.02 -10.05 -29.50
C SER A 56 1.35 -10.67 -29.07
N LEU A 57 2.16 -9.90 -28.29
CA LEU A 57 3.46 -10.35 -27.78
C LEU A 57 3.29 -11.44 -26.73
N VAL A 58 2.40 -11.28 -25.74
CA VAL A 58 2.18 -12.32 -24.73
C VAL A 58 1.64 -13.60 -25.34
N LYS A 59 0.79 -13.52 -26.38
CA LYS A 59 0.35 -14.69 -27.16
C LYS A 59 1.50 -15.32 -27.92
N LYS A 60 2.31 -14.53 -28.61
CA LYS A 60 3.48 -15.01 -29.38
C LYS A 60 4.45 -15.80 -28.51
N TYR A 61 4.72 -15.30 -27.31
CA TYR A 61 5.70 -15.88 -26.37
C TYR A 61 5.06 -16.77 -25.29
N GLN A 62 3.77 -17.09 -25.40
CA GLN A 62 3.03 -17.99 -24.50
C GLN A 62 3.13 -17.57 -23.02
N LEU A 63 3.05 -16.28 -22.74
CA LEU A 63 3.12 -15.69 -21.42
C LEU A 63 1.71 -15.48 -20.84
N SER A 64 1.62 -15.41 -19.50
CA SER A 64 0.44 -14.85 -18.86
C SER A 64 0.51 -13.31 -18.93
N PRO A 65 -0.59 -12.59 -19.25
CA PRO A 65 -0.61 -11.14 -19.18
C PRO A 65 -0.16 -10.58 -17.82
N SER A 66 -0.40 -11.33 -16.73
CA SER A 66 0.01 -10.95 -15.37
C SER A 66 1.52 -10.94 -15.14
N GLN A 67 2.33 -11.46 -16.06
CA GLN A 67 3.79 -11.39 -16.02
C GLN A 67 4.34 -10.08 -16.61
N LEU A 68 3.49 -9.30 -17.28
CA LEU A 68 3.87 -8.03 -17.88
C LEU A 68 3.05 -6.91 -17.24
N GLU A 69 3.72 -5.99 -16.59
CA GLU A 69 3.13 -4.80 -15.99
C GLU A 69 3.45 -3.57 -16.86
N VAL A 70 2.51 -2.63 -17.01
CA VAL A 70 2.65 -1.49 -17.92
C VAL A 70 2.76 -0.20 -17.12
N GLU A 71 3.89 0.50 -17.24
CA GLU A 71 4.14 1.78 -16.56
C GLU A 71 3.74 2.95 -17.45
N ILE A 72 2.90 3.84 -16.90
CA ILE A 72 2.44 5.08 -17.55
C ILE A 72 2.77 6.23 -16.62
N THR A 73 3.47 7.26 -17.12
CA THR A 73 3.84 8.41 -16.28
C THR A 73 2.64 9.32 -15.98
N GLU A 74 2.66 9.98 -14.82
CA GLU A 74 1.64 10.93 -14.40
C GLU A 74 1.41 12.05 -15.44
N SER A 75 2.48 12.57 -16.04
CA SER A 75 2.40 13.66 -17.01
C SER A 75 1.62 13.29 -18.28
N VAL A 76 1.72 12.04 -18.72
CA VAL A 76 0.98 11.53 -19.88
C VAL A 76 -0.51 11.54 -19.62
N TYR A 77 -0.93 11.12 -18.43
CA TYR A 77 -2.33 11.14 -18.04
C TYR A 77 -2.89 12.56 -17.96
N ALA A 78 -2.14 13.51 -17.40
CA ALA A 78 -2.58 14.89 -17.23
C ALA A 78 -2.89 15.60 -18.57
N GLU A 79 -2.18 15.25 -19.64
CA GLU A 79 -2.37 15.86 -20.96
C GLU A 79 -3.59 15.32 -21.71
N HIS A 80 -3.91 14.02 -21.58
CA HIS A 80 -4.96 13.35 -22.34
C HIS A 80 -5.76 12.34 -21.50
N PRO A 81 -6.48 12.77 -20.46
CA PRO A 81 -7.08 11.87 -19.47
C PRO A 81 -8.05 10.85 -20.07
N ASP A 82 -8.91 11.25 -20.99
CA ASP A 82 -9.92 10.35 -21.59
C ASP A 82 -9.28 9.27 -22.47
N SER A 83 -8.27 9.63 -23.26
CA SER A 83 -7.55 8.69 -24.13
C SER A 83 -6.78 7.66 -23.30
N ILE A 84 -6.11 8.11 -22.23
CA ILE A 84 -5.34 7.26 -21.34
C ILE A 84 -6.26 6.32 -20.57
N LYS A 85 -7.39 6.81 -20.06
CA LYS A 85 -8.38 5.99 -19.39
C LYS A 85 -8.87 4.84 -20.28
N ASN A 86 -9.17 5.12 -21.53
CA ASN A 86 -9.55 4.09 -22.49
C ASN A 86 -8.43 3.07 -22.73
N THR A 87 -7.17 3.53 -22.80
CA THR A 87 -6.01 2.63 -22.94
C THR A 87 -5.84 1.75 -21.71
N ILE A 88 -5.98 2.30 -20.50
CA ILE A 88 -5.93 1.55 -19.23
C ILE A 88 -7.04 0.49 -19.18
N ASP A 89 -8.27 0.86 -19.52
CA ASP A 89 -9.40 -0.06 -19.53
C ASP A 89 -9.17 -1.23 -20.51
N ARG A 90 -8.57 -0.98 -21.65
CA ARG A 90 -8.21 -2.01 -22.64
C ARG A 90 -7.07 -2.91 -22.14
N LEU A 91 -6.06 -2.35 -21.49
CA LEU A 91 -4.99 -3.12 -20.87
C LEU A 91 -5.56 -4.06 -19.77
N HIS A 92 -6.47 -3.57 -18.94
CA HIS A 92 -7.17 -4.39 -17.94
C HIS A 92 -8.02 -5.49 -18.57
N GLN A 93 -8.76 -5.19 -19.63
CA GLN A 93 -9.54 -6.20 -20.36
C GLN A 93 -8.65 -7.32 -20.93
N ALA A 94 -7.43 -6.98 -21.34
CA ALA A 94 -6.43 -7.95 -21.78
C ALA A 94 -5.70 -8.67 -20.63
N GLY A 95 -5.93 -8.28 -19.37
CA GLY A 95 -5.40 -8.91 -18.16
C GLY A 95 -4.05 -8.36 -17.70
N PHE A 96 -3.62 -7.21 -18.20
CA PHE A 96 -2.40 -6.53 -17.76
C PHE A 96 -2.62 -5.76 -16.46
N VAL A 97 -1.55 -5.59 -15.70
CA VAL A 97 -1.48 -4.71 -14.52
C VAL A 97 -0.91 -3.36 -14.97
N VAL A 98 -1.53 -2.26 -14.55
CA VAL A 98 -1.13 -0.91 -14.94
C VAL A 98 -0.57 -0.16 -13.75
N LEU A 99 0.65 0.38 -13.90
CA LEU A 99 1.35 1.17 -12.89
C LEU A 99 1.37 2.64 -13.30
N MET A 100 1.13 3.52 -12.33
CA MET A 100 1.37 4.96 -12.48
C MET A 100 2.77 5.28 -12.01
N ASP A 101 3.60 5.75 -12.93
CA ASP A 101 4.99 6.11 -12.67
C ASP A 101 5.17 7.61 -12.39
N ASP A 102 6.25 7.98 -11.70
CA ASP A 102 6.62 9.35 -11.34
C ASP A 102 5.55 10.10 -10.53
N PHE A 103 4.72 9.40 -9.75
CA PHE A 103 3.64 10.03 -9.00
C PHE A 103 4.16 11.06 -7.99
N GLY A 104 3.62 12.28 -8.09
CA GLY A 104 4.02 13.43 -7.28
C GLY A 104 5.09 14.31 -7.90
N SER A 105 5.46 14.05 -9.14
CA SER A 105 6.46 14.83 -9.86
C SER A 105 5.98 16.21 -10.30
N GLY A 106 4.67 16.50 -10.32
CA GLY A 106 4.26 17.83 -10.73
C GLY A 106 2.79 18.20 -10.70
N TYR A 107 1.90 17.39 -11.21
CA TYR A 107 0.50 17.76 -11.43
C TYR A 107 -0.52 16.93 -10.65
N SER A 108 -0.05 16.08 -9.73
CA SER A 108 -0.92 15.16 -9.00
C SER A 108 -1.94 15.91 -8.17
N SER A 109 -3.17 15.91 -8.64
CA SER A 109 -4.29 16.23 -7.77
C SER A 109 -4.79 14.91 -7.14
N LEU A 110 -5.22 14.96 -5.88
CA LEU A 110 -5.87 13.83 -5.22
C LEU A 110 -7.12 13.36 -5.98
N SER A 111 -7.74 14.25 -6.76
CA SER A 111 -8.83 13.91 -7.68
C SER A 111 -8.39 12.91 -8.75
N PHE A 112 -7.14 12.99 -9.20
CA PHE A 112 -6.57 12.04 -10.13
C PHE A 112 -6.64 10.59 -9.61
N LEU A 113 -6.28 10.36 -8.35
CA LEU A 113 -6.34 9.04 -7.73
C LEU A 113 -7.77 8.48 -7.63
N ALA A 114 -8.77 9.36 -7.54
CA ALA A 114 -10.17 8.96 -7.51
C ALA A 114 -10.71 8.61 -8.89
N ASP A 115 -10.16 9.22 -9.94
CA ASP A 115 -10.67 9.10 -11.32
C ASP A 115 -9.93 8.05 -12.15
N THR A 116 -8.78 7.56 -11.65
CA THR A 116 -7.90 6.64 -12.40
C THR A 116 -8.03 5.22 -11.88
N ASN A 117 -8.16 4.27 -12.81
CA ASN A 117 -8.25 2.85 -12.51
C ASN A 117 -6.87 2.17 -12.69
N VAL A 118 -5.83 2.67 -11.98
CA VAL A 118 -4.51 2.02 -11.95
C VAL A 118 -4.41 1.04 -10.78
N ASP A 119 -3.52 0.05 -10.87
CA ASP A 119 -3.35 -0.99 -9.84
C ASP A 119 -2.25 -0.62 -8.83
N VAL A 120 -1.24 0.09 -9.29
CA VAL A 120 -0.04 0.40 -8.51
C VAL A 120 0.38 1.84 -8.74
N ILE A 121 0.88 2.49 -7.69
CA ILE A 121 1.48 3.81 -7.73
C ILE A 121 2.96 3.71 -7.40
N LYS A 122 3.82 4.26 -8.25
CA LYS A 122 5.25 4.39 -8.01
C LYS A 122 5.54 5.82 -7.55
N LEU A 123 5.98 5.97 -6.30
CA LEU A 123 6.27 7.25 -5.69
C LEU A 123 7.67 7.72 -6.07
N ASP A 124 7.78 8.91 -6.68
CA ASP A 124 9.04 9.53 -7.09
C ASP A 124 9.98 9.81 -5.90
N MET A 125 11.29 9.66 -6.14
CA MET A 125 12.41 10.01 -5.25
C MET A 125 12.29 11.37 -4.56
N ARG A 126 11.64 12.34 -5.18
CA ARG A 126 11.49 13.69 -4.62
C ARG A 126 10.80 13.70 -3.26
N PHE A 127 9.90 12.76 -3.02
CA PHE A 127 9.28 12.57 -1.71
C PHE A 127 10.25 12.05 -0.66
N LEU A 128 11.25 11.26 -1.07
CA LEU A 128 12.25 10.66 -0.17
C LEU A 128 13.38 11.61 0.19
N ASN A 129 13.67 12.58 -0.68
CA ASN A 129 14.81 13.49 -0.53
C ASN A 129 14.50 14.72 0.32
N CYS A 130 13.26 14.91 0.72
CA CYS A 130 12.83 16.02 1.58
C CYS A 130 12.81 15.56 3.04
N ASP A 131 13.94 15.64 3.75
CA ASP A 131 14.07 15.26 5.17
C ASP A 131 13.42 16.31 6.11
N THR A 132 12.24 16.81 5.74
CA THR A 132 11.48 17.73 6.56
C THR A 132 10.26 17.03 7.18
N PRO A 133 9.84 17.40 8.41
CA PRO A 133 8.63 16.85 9.00
C PRO A 133 7.40 17.00 8.08
N LYS A 134 7.31 18.10 7.35
CA LYS A 134 6.21 18.37 6.41
C LYS A 134 6.17 17.38 5.24
N SER A 135 7.32 17.02 4.69
CA SER A 135 7.41 16.04 3.59
C SER A 135 7.01 14.65 4.05
N ASN A 136 7.43 14.26 5.26
CA ASN A 136 7.04 12.98 5.85
C ASN A 136 5.53 12.90 6.10
N TYR A 137 4.87 14.00 6.47
CA TYR A 137 3.42 14.06 6.61
C TYR A 137 2.71 13.91 5.26
N ILE A 138 3.21 14.56 4.21
CA ILE A 138 2.63 14.44 2.87
C ILE A 138 2.77 13.00 2.38
N LEU A 139 3.97 12.43 2.47
CA LEU A 139 4.26 11.07 2.07
C LEU A 139 3.35 10.04 2.80
N SER A 140 3.26 10.14 4.13
CA SER A 140 2.39 9.25 4.91
C SER A 140 0.91 9.42 4.55
N SER A 141 0.47 10.64 4.19
CA SER A 141 -0.91 10.89 3.76
C SER A 141 -1.20 10.26 2.39
N VAL A 142 -0.27 10.35 1.45
CA VAL A 142 -0.39 9.71 0.12
C VAL A 142 -0.48 8.20 0.28
N ILE A 143 0.42 7.58 1.07
CA ILE A 143 0.42 6.15 1.33
C ILE A 143 -0.92 5.70 1.93
N ARG A 144 -1.49 6.45 2.87
CA ARG A 144 -2.80 6.15 3.48
C ARG A 144 -3.94 6.22 2.49
N ILE A 145 -4.00 7.29 1.71
CA ILE A 145 -5.05 7.46 0.69
C ILE A 145 -5.00 6.30 -0.28
N SER A 146 -3.83 5.88 -0.71
CA SER A 146 -3.68 4.74 -1.62
C SER A 146 -4.18 3.44 -1.00
N TYR A 147 -3.93 3.20 0.30
CA TYR A 147 -4.51 2.05 0.99
C TYR A 147 -6.05 2.11 1.04
N TRP A 148 -6.63 3.27 1.31
CA TRP A 148 -8.10 3.41 1.30
C TRP A 148 -8.70 3.17 -0.08
N LEU A 149 -7.97 3.52 -1.13
CA LEU A 149 -8.35 3.26 -2.52
C LEU A 149 -7.99 1.83 -2.98
N ASN A 150 -7.40 1.00 -2.11
CA ASN A 150 -6.91 -0.35 -2.42
C ASN A 150 -5.84 -0.37 -3.52
N LEU A 151 -5.03 0.67 -3.61
CA LEU A 151 -3.91 0.81 -4.54
C LEU A 151 -2.61 0.33 -3.87
N ARG A 152 -1.81 -0.45 -4.57
CA ARG A 152 -0.46 -0.78 -4.14
C ARG A 152 0.48 0.41 -4.34
N ILE A 153 1.44 0.58 -3.43
CA ILE A 153 2.46 1.62 -3.53
C ILE A 153 3.85 0.99 -3.59
N ILE A 154 4.68 1.49 -4.49
CA ILE A 154 6.11 1.21 -4.57
C ILE A 154 6.85 2.54 -4.42
N ALA A 155 7.77 2.65 -3.47
CA ALA A 155 8.66 3.79 -3.36
C ALA A 155 9.88 3.59 -4.26
N GLU A 156 10.17 4.56 -5.11
CA GLU A 156 11.30 4.51 -6.01
C GLU A 156 12.53 5.26 -5.46
N GLY A 157 13.70 4.93 -6.02
CA GLY A 157 14.94 5.64 -5.75
C GLY A 157 15.44 5.52 -4.31
N VAL A 158 15.18 4.40 -3.64
CA VAL A 158 15.72 4.14 -2.30
C VAL A 158 17.19 3.82 -2.41
N GLU A 159 18.03 4.69 -1.84
CA GLU A 159 19.50 4.60 -1.95
C GLU A 159 20.19 4.16 -0.65
N ASN A 160 19.53 4.31 0.50
CA ASN A 160 20.13 4.00 1.79
C ASN A 160 19.12 3.41 2.79
N GLN A 161 19.68 2.74 3.81
CA GLN A 161 18.90 2.05 4.84
C GLN A 161 17.97 2.99 5.62
N LYS A 162 18.39 4.23 5.89
CA LYS A 162 17.57 5.21 6.61
C LYS A 162 16.27 5.52 5.86
N GLN A 163 16.33 5.63 4.51
CA GLN A 163 15.14 5.82 3.67
C GLN A 163 14.22 4.58 3.74
N ALA A 164 14.79 3.38 3.61
CA ALA A 164 14.03 2.13 3.72
C ALA A 164 13.33 2.00 5.07
N ASP A 165 14.05 2.26 6.17
CA ASP A 165 13.49 2.22 7.52
C ASP A 165 12.37 3.25 7.72
N THR A 166 12.51 4.45 7.13
CA THR A 166 11.47 5.48 7.17
C THR A 166 10.23 5.04 6.40
N LEU A 167 10.39 4.46 5.21
CA LEU A 167 9.27 3.94 4.40
C LEU A 167 8.52 2.82 5.13
N LEU A 168 9.25 1.86 5.72
CA LEU A 168 8.64 0.81 6.54
C LEU A 168 7.83 1.38 7.70
N LYS A 169 8.36 2.39 8.39
CA LYS A 169 7.69 3.06 9.52
C LYS A 169 6.37 3.73 9.13
N ILE A 170 6.27 4.27 7.94
CA ILE A 170 5.05 4.93 7.43
C ILE A 170 4.14 3.97 6.66
N GLY A 171 4.48 2.67 6.61
CA GLY A 171 3.65 1.62 6.03
C GLY A 171 3.87 1.39 4.53
N CYS A 172 4.97 1.86 3.94
CA CYS A 172 5.35 1.51 2.58
C CYS A 172 6.26 0.28 2.58
N PHE A 173 5.73 -0.86 2.12
CA PHE A 173 6.43 -2.15 2.17
C PHE A 173 7.12 -2.55 0.88
N TYR A 174 6.83 -1.86 -0.21
CA TYR A 174 7.44 -2.10 -1.51
C TYR A 174 8.33 -0.93 -1.86
N ALA A 175 9.57 -1.24 -2.22
CA ALA A 175 10.55 -0.23 -2.57
C ALA A 175 11.49 -0.76 -3.64
N GLN A 176 11.94 0.13 -4.53
CA GLN A 176 13.01 -0.15 -5.50
C GLN A 176 14.05 0.97 -5.44
N GLY A 177 15.30 0.62 -5.75
CA GLY A 177 16.40 1.57 -5.81
C GLY A 177 17.76 0.93 -5.62
N PHE A 178 18.79 1.77 -5.63
CA PHE A 178 20.20 1.35 -5.60
C PHE A 178 20.60 0.69 -4.28
N LEU A 179 19.83 0.88 -3.21
CA LEU A 179 20.02 0.14 -1.96
C LEU A 179 19.91 -1.37 -2.18
N PHE A 180 18.98 -1.81 -3.02
CA PHE A 180 18.69 -3.22 -3.27
C PHE A 180 19.53 -3.78 -4.42
N CYS A 181 19.46 -3.13 -5.58
CA CYS A 181 20.24 -3.50 -6.74
C CYS A 181 20.33 -2.33 -7.72
N LYS A 182 21.48 -2.14 -8.35
CA LYS A 182 21.63 -1.26 -9.51
C LYS A 182 21.14 -2.00 -10.76
N PRO A 183 20.78 -1.29 -11.85
CA PRO A 183 20.48 -1.93 -13.12
C PRO A 183 21.62 -2.86 -13.57
N ILE A 184 21.28 -4.07 -13.89
CA ILE A 184 22.21 -5.12 -14.33
C ILE A 184 21.75 -5.72 -15.67
N PRO A 185 22.65 -6.28 -16.49
CA PRO A 185 22.29 -6.99 -17.70
C PRO A 185 21.39 -8.20 -17.41
N SER A 186 20.54 -8.58 -18.37
CA SER A 186 19.62 -9.72 -18.24
C SER A 186 20.32 -11.03 -17.87
N CYS A 187 21.53 -11.26 -18.38
CA CYS A 187 22.34 -12.45 -18.06
C CYS A 187 22.84 -12.48 -16.59
N GLU A 188 23.00 -11.34 -15.95
CA GLU A 188 23.32 -11.24 -14.53
C GLU A 188 22.05 -11.37 -13.68
N TYR A 189 20.97 -10.76 -14.12
CA TYR A 189 19.66 -10.88 -13.46
C TYR A 189 19.19 -12.35 -13.43
N GLU A 190 19.37 -13.07 -14.52
CA GLU A 190 19.03 -14.50 -14.60
C GLU A 190 19.72 -15.34 -13.52
N LYS A 191 20.93 -15.00 -13.09
CA LYS A 191 21.63 -15.70 -11.99
C LYS A 191 20.98 -15.50 -10.63
N LEU A 192 20.17 -14.46 -10.48
CA LEU A 192 19.42 -14.19 -9.27
C LEU A 192 18.11 -14.98 -9.20
N LEU A 193 17.55 -15.41 -10.33
CA LEU A 193 16.26 -16.12 -10.40
C LEU A 193 16.22 -17.46 -9.65
N PRO A 194 17.30 -18.30 -9.61
CA PRO A 194 17.32 -19.54 -8.83
C PRO A 194 17.55 -19.33 -7.33
N GLY A 195 17.99 -18.16 -6.92
CA GLY A 195 18.24 -17.85 -5.51
C GLY A 195 16.92 -17.70 -4.77
N ASN A 196 16.90 -18.09 -3.51
CA ASN A 196 15.79 -17.96 -2.57
C ASN A 196 15.22 -16.52 -2.56
N TYR A 197 14.41 -16.20 -3.56
CA TYR A 197 13.48 -15.11 -3.41
C TYR A 197 12.54 -15.52 -2.28
N LEU A 198 12.57 -14.77 -1.22
CA LEU A 198 11.52 -14.76 -0.21
C LEU A 198 10.20 -14.88 -0.98
N ASP A 199 9.48 -15.93 -0.69
CA ASP A 199 8.28 -16.34 -1.40
C ASP A 199 7.33 -15.16 -1.51
N VAL A 200 7.30 -14.49 -2.68
CA VAL A 200 6.41 -13.35 -2.93
C VAL A 200 4.95 -13.80 -2.79
N THR A 201 4.71 -15.13 -2.88
CA THR A 201 3.41 -15.75 -2.61
C THR A 201 2.98 -15.62 -1.16
N ASP A 202 3.89 -15.65 -0.18
CA ASP A 202 3.57 -15.40 1.23
C ASP A 202 3.18 -13.94 1.49
N MET A 203 3.76 -12.99 0.75
CA MET A 203 3.31 -11.59 0.80
C MET A 203 1.93 -11.40 0.15
N GLY A 204 1.57 -12.21 -0.83
CA GLY A 204 0.25 -12.21 -1.47
C GLY A 204 -0.86 -12.79 -0.58
N ALA A 205 -0.55 -13.80 0.23
CA ALA A 205 -1.51 -14.38 1.17
C ALA A 205 -1.81 -13.47 2.37
N GLN A 206 -0.90 -12.55 2.69
CA GLN A 206 -1.14 -11.51 3.71
C GLN A 206 -1.92 -10.30 3.18
N LYS A 207 -2.32 -10.28 1.89
CA LYS A 207 -3.10 -9.18 1.27
C LYS A 207 -4.40 -8.81 2.00
N GLY A 208 -4.95 -9.69 2.82
CA GLY A 208 -6.17 -9.41 3.61
C GLY A 208 -5.91 -8.82 5.00
N ASN A 209 -4.72 -8.98 5.57
CA ASN A 209 -4.51 -8.79 7.01
C ASN A 209 -3.58 -7.63 7.40
N LEU A 210 -2.73 -7.15 6.49
CA LEU A 210 -1.77 -6.09 6.80
C LEU A 210 -2.30 -4.68 6.56
N ASN A 211 -3.24 -4.52 5.63
CA ASN A 211 -3.72 -3.18 5.24
C ASN A 211 -4.46 -2.41 6.35
N GLY A 212 -5.00 -3.11 7.35
CA GLY A 212 -5.62 -2.46 8.52
C GLY A 212 -4.72 -2.42 9.76
N LEU A 213 -3.76 -3.35 9.85
CA LEU A 213 -2.99 -3.63 11.06
C LEU A 213 -1.79 -2.72 11.24
N VAL A 214 -0.97 -2.59 10.21
CA VAL A 214 0.28 -1.84 10.30
C VAL A 214 0.00 -0.35 10.38
N SER A 215 -1.00 0.14 9.64
CA SER A 215 -1.34 1.56 9.66
C SER A 215 -1.82 2.05 11.02
N THR A 216 -2.52 1.21 11.81
CA THR A 216 -3.07 1.62 13.10
C THR A 216 -2.08 1.42 14.23
N LEU A 217 -1.31 0.32 14.26
CA LEU A 217 -0.32 0.06 15.31
C LEU A 217 0.92 0.96 15.17
N ASP A 218 1.40 1.19 13.95
CA ASP A 218 2.54 2.10 13.71
C ASP A 218 2.17 3.56 13.93
N LEU A 219 0.91 3.94 13.70
CA LEU A 219 0.39 5.25 14.08
C LEU A 219 0.48 5.51 15.59
N PHE A 220 0.34 4.46 16.39
CA PHE A 220 0.34 4.54 17.85
C PHE A 220 1.68 4.22 18.49
N SER A 221 2.52 3.37 17.87
CA SER A 221 3.78 2.91 18.46
C SER A 221 4.96 3.86 18.23
N GLN A 222 4.84 4.79 17.30
CA GLN A 222 5.90 5.75 16.99
C GLN A 222 5.38 7.19 17.12
N ASN A 223 6.05 8.00 17.91
CA ASN A 223 5.86 9.46 18.09
C ASN A 223 5.95 10.29 16.80
N MET A 224 5.79 9.68 15.62
CA MET A 224 6.03 10.28 14.32
C MET A 224 4.78 10.94 13.69
N ILE A 225 3.58 10.63 14.15
CA ILE A 225 2.37 11.36 13.75
C ILE A 225 2.00 12.29 14.91
N ASN A 226 1.99 13.57 14.62
CA ASN A 226 1.53 14.57 15.55
C ASN A 226 0.16 14.12 16.09
N GLU A 227 0.02 13.99 17.40
CA GLU A 227 -1.23 13.59 18.09
C GLU A 227 -2.45 14.30 17.50
N GLN A 228 -2.30 15.56 17.10
CA GLN A 228 -3.35 16.38 16.50
C GLN A 228 -3.90 15.80 15.17
N VAL A 229 -3.05 15.18 14.33
CA VAL A 229 -3.49 14.59 13.06
C VAL A 229 -4.21 13.27 13.30
N THR A 230 -3.75 12.48 14.26
CA THR A 230 -4.43 11.24 14.66
C THR A 230 -5.80 11.53 15.28
N GLU A 231 -5.90 12.57 16.09
CA GLU A 231 -7.16 13.02 16.67
C GLU A 231 -8.14 13.52 15.62
N LEU A 232 -7.66 14.27 14.62
CA LEU A 232 -8.49 14.84 13.56
C LEU A 232 -9.06 13.76 12.63
N LEU A 233 -8.28 12.73 12.32
CA LEU A 233 -8.66 11.70 11.33
C LEU A 233 -9.39 10.51 11.95
N LEU A 234 -9.03 10.09 13.15
CA LEU A 234 -9.54 8.88 13.79
C LEU A 234 -10.45 9.13 14.98
N GLY A 235 -10.48 10.37 15.49
CA GLY A 235 -11.22 10.69 16.71
C GLY A 235 -10.61 10.02 17.95
N ALA A 236 -11.47 9.57 18.87
CA ALA A 236 -11.07 8.92 20.11
C ALA A 236 -10.68 7.46 19.87
N VAL A 237 -9.42 7.09 20.13
CA VAL A 237 -8.90 5.74 19.89
C VAL A 237 -8.20 5.19 21.11
N VAL A 238 -8.41 3.89 21.37
CA VAL A 238 -7.68 3.09 22.33
C VAL A 238 -7.28 1.76 21.70
N VAL A 239 -6.02 1.37 21.91
CA VAL A 239 -5.49 0.05 21.54
C VAL A 239 -5.32 -0.76 22.82
N PHE A 240 -5.83 -1.99 22.81
CA PHE A 240 -5.78 -2.86 23.98
C PHE A 240 -5.54 -4.32 23.59
N CYS A 241 -5.03 -5.09 24.55
CA CYS A 241 -4.85 -6.53 24.44
C CYS A 241 -5.95 -7.24 25.24
N LEU A 242 -6.63 -8.20 24.61
CA LEU A 242 -7.61 -9.06 25.27
C LEU A 242 -6.95 -10.38 25.68
N LYS A 243 -6.84 -10.64 27.00
CA LYS A 243 -6.43 -11.94 27.57
C LYS A 243 -7.53 -12.46 28.48
N GLY A 244 -8.16 -13.57 28.10
CA GLY A 244 -9.32 -14.07 28.85
C GLY A 244 -10.44 -13.03 28.93
N SER A 245 -10.69 -12.45 30.10
CA SER A 245 -11.69 -11.39 30.34
C SER A 245 -11.06 -10.03 30.65
N SER A 246 -9.75 -9.93 30.69
CA SER A 246 -9.00 -8.69 30.95
C SER A 246 -8.69 -7.97 29.65
N LEU A 247 -8.81 -6.64 29.68
CA LEU A 247 -8.50 -5.73 28.57
C LEU A 247 -7.38 -4.78 29.01
N SER A 248 -6.14 -5.14 28.72
CA SER A 248 -4.98 -4.31 29.06
C SER A 248 -4.70 -3.28 27.98
N ILE A 249 -4.65 -2.00 28.35
CA ILE A 249 -4.33 -0.91 27.44
C ILE A 249 -2.90 -1.06 26.92
N LEU A 250 -2.74 -0.89 25.60
CA LEU A 250 -1.45 -0.78 24.95
C LEU A 250 -1.13 0.68 24.61
N ASN A 251 -2.13 1.42 24.12
CA ASN A 251 -1.98 2.84 23.81
C ASN A 251 -3.33 3.56 23.77
N VAL A 252 -3.34 4.88 24.02
CA VAL A 252 -4.52 5.76 23.91
C VAL A 252 -4.12 7.10 23.34
N ASN A 253 -5.04 7.78 22.63
CA ASN A 253 -4.82 9.16 22.21
C ASN A 253 -5.50 10.15 23.16
N LYS A 254 -5.14 11.44 23.06
CA LYS A 254 -5.73 12.51 23.90
C LYS A 254 -7.23 12.66 23.69
N ALA A 255 -7.73 12.48 22.45
CA ALA A 255 -9.15 12.54 22.16
C ALA A 255 -9.95 11.48 22.94
N PHE A 256 -9.40 10.29 23.13
CA PHE A 256 -9.99 9.25 23.98
C PHE A 256 -10.04 9.69 25.44
N CYS A 257 -8.93 10.22 25.97
CA CYS A 257 -8.88 10.72 27.35
C CYS A 257 -9.88 11.86 27.57
N ALA A 258 -9.97 12.79 26.63
CA ALA A 258 -10.93 13.90 26.68
C ALA A 258 -12.39 13.42 26.63
N LEU A 259 -12.70 12.47 25.71
CA LEU A 259 -14.04 11.90 25.55
C LEU A 259 -14.55 11.24 26.83
N PHE A 260 -13.69 10.46 27.49
CA PHE A 260 -14.05 9.74 28.72
C PHE A 260 -13.67 10.51 30.02
N ARG A 261 -13.22 11.77 29.90
CA ARG A 261 -12.84 12.65 31.03
C ARG A 261 -11.80 12.01 31.95
N ILE A 262 -10.80 11.37 31.35
CA ILE A 262 -9.67 10.74 32.03
C ILE A 262 -8.63 11.86 32.28
N GLN A 263 -8.30 12.11 33.57
CA GLN A 263 -7.36 13.17 33.95
C GLN A 263 -5.91 12.76 33.74
N ASP A 264 -5.57 11.55 34.15
CA ASP A 264 -4.21 10.98 33.98
C ASP A 264 -4.19 10.07 32.78
N VAL A 265 -3.27 10.31 31.85
CA VAL A 265 -3.12 9.45 30.65
C VAL A 265 -2.80 8.02 31.08
N PRO A 266 -3.62 7.03 30.70
CA PRO A 266 -3.40 5.63 31.08
C PRO A 266 -2.06 5.12 30.58
N CYS A 267 -1.40 4.33 31.43
CA CYS A 267 -0.15 3.65 31.07
C CYS A 267 -0.41 2.33 30.37
N PRO A 268 0.53 1.88 29.51
CA PRO A 268 0.49 0.52 28.98
C PRO A 268 0.40 -0.52 30.11
N GLY A 269 -0.58 -1.41 30.01
CA GLY A 269 -0.87 -2.42 31.06
C GLY A 269 -2.06 -2.10 31.93
N ASP A 270 -2.54 -0.86 32.00
CA ASP A 270 -3.73 -0.50 32.77
C ASP A 270 -4.98 -1.23 32.25
N ASP A 271 -5.91 -1.53 33.15
CA ASP A 271 -7.15 -2.21 32.79
C ASP A 271 -8.18 -1.26 32.21
N LEU A 272 -8.49 -1.43 30.93
CA LEU A 272 -9.45 -0.61 30.19
C LEU A 272 -10.84 -0.60 30.82
N LEU A 273 -11.30 -1.75 31.36
CA LEU A 273 -12.63 -1.84 31.96
C LEU A 273 -12.75 -0.99 33.23
N SER A 274 -11.68 -0.97 34.04
CA SER A 274 -11.61 -0.13 35.24
C SER A 274 -11.63 1.36 34.92
N ILE A 275 -11.00 1.75 33.80
CA ILE A 275 -10.94 3.15 33.36
C ILE A 275 -12.26 3.59 32.76
N LEU A 276 -12.84 2.80 31.86
CA LEU A 276 -14.11 3.15 31.19
C LEU A 276 -15.32 3.05 32.13
N LYS A 277 -15.24 2.25 33.20
CA LYS A 277 -16.35 1.98 34.14
C LYS A 277 -17.67 1.71 33.41
N LEU A 278 -17.62 0.75 32.48
CA LEU A 278 -18.76 0.43 31.64
C LEU A 278 -19.94 -0.11 32.48
N ARG A 279 -21.13 0.23 32.05
CA ARG A 279 -22.37 -0.29 32.66
C ARG A 279 -22.55 -1.80 32.47
N HIS A 280 -22.08 -2.34 31.32
CA HIS A 280 -22.15 -3.74 30.95
C HIS A 280 -20.77 -4.23 30.43
N PRO A 281 -19.78 -4.43 31.31
CA PRO A 281 -18.42 -4.80 30.89
C PRO A 281 -18.39 -6.19 30.22
N ASP A 282 -19.20 -7.17 30.70
CA ASP A 282 -19.24 -8.53 30.15
C ASP A 282 -19.71 -8.55 28.69
N VAL A 283 -20.70 -7.71 28.36
CA VAL A 283 -21.17 -7.55 26.98
C VAL A 283 -20.07 -7.02 26.09
N PHE A 284 -19.36 -6.02 26.54
CA PHE A 284 -18.24 -5.44 25.77
C PHE A 284 -17.12 -6.46 25.54
N VAL A 285 -16.69 -7.18 26.56
CA VAL A 285 -15.71 -8.27 26.45
C VAL A 285 -16.18 -9.36 25.48
N SER A 286 -17.46 -9.71 25.52
CA SER A 286 -18.06 -10.71 24.61
C SER A 286 -17.99 -10.24 23.15
N VAL A 287 -18.25 -8.94 22.89
CA VAL A 287 -18.13 -8.37 21.54
C VAL A 287 -16.67 -8.35 21.09
N CYS A 288 -15.73 -7.97 21.96
CA CYS A 288 -14.30 -8.02 21.65
C CYS A 288 -13.83 -9.44 21.26
N ARG A 289 -14.25 -10.47 22.01
CA ARG A 289 -13.95 -11.89 21.68
C ARG A 289 -14.54 -12.31 20.33
N ARG A 290 -15.77 -11.89 20.03
CA ARG A 290 -16.39 -12.18 18.73
C ARG A 290 -15.69 -11.49 17.59
N THR A 291 -15.21 -10.26 17.80
CA THR A 291 -14.43 -9.51 16.80
C THR A 291 -13.08 -10.19 16.55
N ALA A 292 -12.41 -10.68 17.60
CA ALA A 292 -11.14 -11.40 17.48
C ALA A 292 -11.25 -12.75 16.73
N ARG A 293 -12.45 -13.38 16.71
CA ARG A 293 -12.71 -14.63 15.97
C ARG A 293 -13.09 -14.43 14.51
N LEU A 294 -13.40 -13.20 14.13
CA LEU A 294 -13.64 -12.83 12.74
C LEU A 294 -12.32 -12.54 12.05
N ASN A 295 -12.30 -12.75 10.74
CA ASN A 295 -11.15 -12.36 9.92
C ASN A 295 -10.69 -10.93 10.26
N PRO A 296 -9.37 -10.65 10.36
CA PRO A 296 -8.82 -9.34 10.79
C PRO A 296 -9.32 -8.11 10.01
N SER A 297 -9.91 -8.30 8.82
CA SER A 297 -10.50 -7.22 8.02
C SER A 297 -11.91 -6.80 8.43
N GLY A 298 -12.54 -7.50 9.38
CA GLY A 298 -13.93 -7.25 9.79
C GLY A 298 -14.03 -6.39 11.04
N GLY A 299 -14.42 -5.12 10.91
CA GLY A 299 -14.83 -4.27 12.03
C GLY A 299 -16.21 -4.65 12.57
N ARG A 300 -16.44 -4.49 13.88
CA ARG A 300 -17.76 -4.57 14.51
C ARG A 300 -18.14 -3.27 15.18
N THR A 301 -19.34 -2.83 14.93
CA THR A 301 -19.93 -1.72 15.69
C THR A 301 -20.58 -2.24 16.96
N THR A 302 -20.32 -1.57 18.06
CA THR A 302 -21.03 -1.76 19.34
C THR A 302 -21.33 -0.40 19.97
N TYR A 303 -22.17 -0.39 20.98
CA TYR A 303 -22.46 0.80 21.74
C TYR A 303 -22.01 0.59 23.17
N ILE A 304 -21.30 1.58 23.73
CA ILE A 304 -20.79 1.55 25.09
C ILE A 304 -21.37 2.70 25.88
N GLN A 305 -21.67 2.45 27.15
CA GLN A 305 -22.12 3.46 28.09
C GLN A 305 -21.23 3.40 29.33
N SER A 306 -20.58 4.51 29.64
CA SER A 306 -19.83 4.66 30.90
C SER A 306 -20.81 4.84 32.05
N GLY A 307 -20.55 4.18 33.20
CA GLY A 307 -21.41 4.26 34.36
C GLY A 307 -21.59 5.69 34.95
N LYS A 308 -20.67 6.59 34.65
CA LYS A 308 -20.70 8.00 35.09
C LYS A 308 -21.33 8.95 34.08
N ASN A 309 -21.55 8.53 32.85
CA ASN A 309 -22.03 9.38 31.77
C ASN A 309 -23.28 8.75 31.13
N PRO A 310 -24.43 9.45 31.05
CA PRO A 310 -25.64 8.93 30.44
C PRO A 310 -25.52 8.77 28.91
N HIS A 311 -24.48 9.33 28.29
CA HIS A 311 -24.30 9.24 26.85
C HIS A 311 -23.93 7.84 26.37
N LEU A 312 -24.57 7.44 25.28
CA LEU A 312 -24.26 6.21 24.57
C LEU A 312 -23.25 6.53 23.46
N TYR A 313 -22.09 5.88 23.51
CA TYR A 313 -21.04 6.06 22.52
C TYR A 313 -21.08 4.92 21.50
N LYS A 314 -21.05 5.26 20.21
CA LYS A 314 -20.80 4.28 19.15
C LYS A 314 -19.30 3.94 19.15
N ALA A 315 -18.97 2.68 19.31
CA ALA A 315 -17.61 2.18 19.24
C ALA A 315 -17.45 1.23 18.07
N GLU A 316 -16.39 1.42 17.28
CA GLU A 316 -16.01 0.50 16.21
C GLU A 316 -14.79 -0.31 16.67
N LEU A 317 -14.92 -1.63 16.65
CA LEU A 317 -13.92 -2.56 17.15
C LEU A 317 -13.27 -3.28 15.96
N TYR A 318 -11.96 -3.28 15.92
CA TYR A 318 -11.16 -3.98 14.93
C TYR A 318 -10.17 -4.92 15.63
N CYS A 319 -10.06 -6.15 15.14
CA CYS A 319 -9.01 -7.04 15.58
C CYS A 319 -7.74 -6.77 14.79
N LEU A 320 -6.67 -6.37 15.47
CA LEU A 320 -5.39 -6.04 14.85
C LEU A 320 -4.52 -7.29 14.66
N SER A 321 -4.45 -8.16 15.66
CA SER A 321 -3.74 -9.44 15.56
C SER A 321 -4.27 -10.45 16.58
N VAL A 322 -4.20 -11.72 16.25
CA VAL A 322 -4.43 -12.84 17.18
C VAL A 322 -3.11 -13.57 17.32
N LYS A 323 -2.52 -13.59 18.54
CA LYS A 323 -1.39 -14.48 18.78
C LYS A 323 -1.92 -15.89 18.90
N PRO A 324 -1.35 -16.88 18.19
CA PRO A 324 -1.64 -18.28 18.50
C PRO A 324 -1.30 -18.50 19.97
N ASP A 325 -2.15 -19.24 20.66
CA ASP A 325 -2.14 -19.46 22.11
C ASP A 325 -0.73 -19.71 22.66
N SER A 326 -0.33 -18.87 23.58
CA SER A 326 0.69 -19.17 24.56
C SER A 326 0.01 -19.69 25.82
#